data_7d0848bcf550a0d4ffbda0e5eaeb6c10
#
_entry.id   7d0848bcf550a0d4ffbda0e5eaeb6c10
#
_cell.length_a   1.000
_cell.length_b   1.000
_cell.length_c   1.000
_cell.angle_alpha   90.00
_cell.angle_beta   90.00
_cell.angle_gamma   90.00
#
_symmetry.space_group_name_H-M   'P 1'
#
loop_
_entity.id
_entity.type
_entity.pdbx_description
1 polymer ?
#
loop_
_entity_poly.entity_id
_entity_poly.type
_entity_poly.pdbx_seq_one_letter_code
_entity_poly.pdbx_strand_id
1 'polypeptide(L)'
;MCGSPYSHDQHSSRLEGVVTVFEEIMAKFSDSPSQQRVIRLLLERGFSVNDEGRVVSGGIEIPDTGIAREVGVDRRVVDATTDAILADDDLRPIFQNISAIPSLMDLAPVLDLTVLTVAVNHAEESGIVATVTSAIAGRDISIRQAITEDPEFTDEPVLYVITDEELPGDLITDIRDMPFVRRIELA
;
A
#
# COMPACT_ATOMS: atom_id res chain seq x y z
N MET A 1 32.00 -29.97 11.53
CA MET A 1 31.01 -29.86 12.62
C MET A 1 30.86 -28.38 12.97
N CYS A 2 29.88 -27.73 12.45
CA CYS A 2 29.41 -26.43 12.93
C CYS A 2 27.91 -26.43 12.76
N GLY A 3 27.20 -26.61 13.87
CA GLY A 3 25.75 -26.59 13.93
C GLY A 3 25.28 -25.15 13.93
N SER A 4 24.33 -24.86 13.08
CA SER A 4 23.57 -23.61 13.07
C SER A 4 22.41 -23.72 14.04
N PRO A 5 22.24 -22.79 15.00
CA PRO A 5 21.07 -22.73 15.84
C PRO A 5 20.12 -21.62 15.31
N TYR A 6 19.31 -21.93 14.31
CA TYR A 6 18.09 -21.18 14.07
C TYR A 6 16.91 -22.03 14.52
N SER A 7 16.45 -21.77 15.74
CA SER A 7 15.22 -22.34 16.27
C SER A 7 14.02 -21.62 15.61
N HIS A 8 13.32 -22.35 14.77
CA HIS A 8 12.00 -22.03 14.23
C HIS A 8 10.96 -22.31 15.31
N ASP A 9 10.70 -21.38 16.23
CA ASP A 9 9.50 -21.52 17.08
C ASP A 9 9.24 -20.29 17.94
N GLN A 10 8.93 -19.12 17.35
CA GLN A 10 8.37 -17.98 18.10
C GLN A 10 7.56 -16.99 17.23
N HIS A 11 6.96 -17.37 16.10
CA HIS A 11 6.18 -16.42 15.29
C HIS A 11 4.69 -16.72 15.15
N SER A 12 4.17 -17.73 15.84
CA SER A 12 2.77 -18.16 15.67
C SER A 12 1.78 -17.65 16.73
N SER A 13 2.16 -16.71 17.61
CA SER A 13 1.27 -16.26 18.70
C SER A 13 1.06 -14.74 18.78
N ARG A 14 1.22 -14.01 17.66
CA ARG A 14 1.12 -12.54 17.68
C ARG A 14 -0.12 -11.93 17.03
N LEU A 15 -1.08 -12.72 16.55
CA LEU A 15 -2.20 -12.22 15.75
C LEU A 15 -3.57 -12.18 16.47
N GLU A 16 -3.62 -12.38 17.78
CA GLU A 16 -4.85 -12.10 18.53
C GLU A 16 -4.70 -10.75 19.26
N GLY A 17 -5.19 -9.66 18.62
CA GLY A 17 -5.33 -8.35 19.28
C GLY A 17 -4.29 -7.28 18.89
N VAL A 18 -3.62 -7.38 17.76
CA VAL A 18 -2.81 -6.27 17.25
C VAL A 18 -3.75 -5.29 16.55
N VAL A 19 -4.03 -4.16 17.20
CA VAL A 19 -4.67 -3.01 16.55
C VAL A 19 -3.68 -2.48 15.52
N THR A 20 -4.12 -2.34 14.27
CA THR A 20 -3.27 -1.84 13.18
C THR A 20 -2.99 -0.35 13.35
N VAL A 21 -1.89 0.14 12.80
CA VAL A 21 -1.57 1.59 12.81
C VAL A 21 -2.70 2.40 12.16
N PHE A 22 -3.31 1.87 11.10
CA PHE A 22 -4.45 2.49 10.45
C PHE A 22 -5.66 2.59 11.38
N GLU A 23 -6.00 1.51 12.11
CA GLU A 23 -7.09 1.52 13.08
C GLU A 23 -6.82 2.50 14.23
N GLU A 24 -5.58 2.60 14.71
CA GLU A 24 -5.18 3.58 15.73
C GLU A 24 -5.36 5.01 15.23
N ILE A 25 -4.92 5.30 13.99
CA ILE A 25 -5.13 6.60 13.35
C ILE A 25 -6.62 6.91 13.25
N MET A 26 -7.42 5.97 12.71
CA MET A 26 -8.86 6.16 12.52
C MET A 26 -9.61 6.32 13.85
N ALA A 27 -9.18 5.64 14.90
CA ALA A 27 -9.77 5.73 16.24
C ALA A 27 -9.61 7.14 16.85
N LYS A 28 -8.50 7.85 16.58
CA LYS A 28 -8.29 9.24 17.02
C LYS A 28 -9.31 10.21 16.43
N PHE A 29 -9.98 9.86 15.34
CA PHE A 29 -11.01 10.63 14.66
C PHE A 29 -12.40 9.98 14.71
N SER A 30 -12.64 9.04 15.66
CA SER A 30 -13.90 8.30 15.77
C SER A 30 -15.13 9.19 15.90
N ASP A 31 -15.01 10.34 16.58
CA ASP A 31 -16.09 11.28 16.79
C ASP A 31 -16.34 12.21 15.58
N SER A 32 -15.53 12.12 14.54
CA SER A 32 -15.61 12.99 13.36
C SER A 32 -15.50 12.20 12.03
N PRO A 33 -16.61 11.61 11.55
CA PRO A 33 -16.60 10.87 10.27
C PRO A 33 -16.15 11.72 9.07
N SER A 34 -16.29 13.02 9.14
CA SER A 34 -15.82 13.94 8.09
C SER A 34 -14.30 14.04 8.08
N GLN A 35 -13.66 14.11 9.24
CA GLN A 35 -12.20 14.10 9.34
C GLN A 35 -11.63 12.72 8.96
N GLN A 36 -12.30 11.64 9.33
CA GLN A 36 -11.89 10.29 8.90
C GLN A 36 -11.81 10.15 7.38
N ARG A 37 -12.75 10.78 6.63
CA ARG A 37 -12.67 10.77 5.15
C ARG A 37 -11.46 11.52 4.63
N VAL A 38 -11.09 12.62 5.27
CA VAL A 38 -9.86 13.38 4.91
C VAL A 38 -8.63 12.53 5.22
N ILE A 39 -8.52 11.97 6.43
CA ILE A 39 -7.42 11.09 6.84
C ILE A 39 -7.22 9.94 5.85
N ARG A 40 -8.31 9.25 5.50
CA ARG A 40 -8.28 8.15 4.54
C ARG A 40 -7.74 8.60 3.19
N LEU A 41 -8.22 9.70 2.65
CA LEU A 41 -7.71 10.24 1.38
C LEU A 41 -6.22 10.56 1.44
N LEU A 42 -5.74 11.19 2.54
CA LEU A 42 -4.32 11.53 2.69
C LEU A 42 -3.45 10.26 2.68
N LEU A 43 -3.86 9.22 3.38
CA LEU A 43 -3.15 7.94 3.44
C LEU A 43 -3.17 7.23 2.08
N GLU A 44 -4.35 7.08 1.46
CA GLU A 44 -4.51 6.39 0.18
C GLU A 44 -3.74 7.08 -0.98
N ARG A 45 -3.64 8.42 -0.93
CA ARG A 45 -2.94 9.19 -1.97
C ARG A 45 -1.47 9.49 -1.64
N GLY A 46 -1.02 9.13 -0.44
CA GLY A 46 0.32 9.46 0.02
C GLY A 46 0.54 10.97 0.11
N PHE A 47 -0.48 11.74 0.54
CA PHE A 47 -0.35 13.18 0.72
C PHE A 47 0.15 13.48 2.12
N SER A 48 1.24 14.24 2.21
CA SER A 48 1.81 14.67 3.48
C SER A 48 1.24 16.01 3.94
N VAL A 49 1.49 16.34 5.22
CA VAL A 49 1.14 17.63 5.85
C VAL A 49 2.43 18.33 6.26
N ASN A 50 2.68 19.53 5.76
CA ASN A 50 3.86 20.29 6.12
C ASN A 50 3.72 21.01 7.48
N ASP A 51 4.79 21.67 7.96
CA ASP A 51 4.81 22.36 9.26
C ASP A 51 3.80 23.52 9.35
N GLU A 52 3.37 24.07 8.22
CA GLU A 52 2.37 25.13 8.12
C GLU A 52 0.92 24.59 8.07
N GLY A 53 0.72 23.28 8.22
CA GLY A 53 -0.59 22.62 8.15
C GLY A 53 -1.16 22.53 6.74
N ARG A 54 -0.33 22.65 5.70
CA ARG A 54 -0.75 22.49 4.31
C ARG A 54 -0.57 21.05 3.86
N VAL A 55 -1.56 20.56 3.14
CA VAL A 55 -1.45 19.27 2.46
C VAL A 55 -0.53 19.43 1.25
N VAL A 56 0.45 18.54 1.11
CA VAL A 56 1.43 18.61 0.03
C VAL A 56 1.64 17.22 -0.62
N SER A 57 2.03 17.24 -1.90
CA SER A 57 2.50 16.04 -2.61
C SER A 57 3.84 16.39 -3.28
N GLY A 58 4.92 15.71 -2.85
CA GLY A 58 6.25 15.99 -3.36
C GLY A 58 6.70 17.45 -3.20
N GLY A 59 6.23 18.14 -2.14
CA GLY A 59 6.52 19.54 -1.86
C GLY A 59 5.60 20.55 -2.57
N ILE A 60 4.63 20.09 -3.37
CA ILE A 60 3.64 20.92 -4.03
C ILE A 60 2.38 20.99 -3.16
N GLU A 61 1.93 22.20 -2.80
CA GLU A 61 0.71 22.40 -2.03
C GLU A 61 -0.53 21.97 -2.82
N ILE A 62 -1.39 21.19 -2.17
CA ILE A 62 -2.70 20.79 -2.68
C ILE A 62 -3.75 21.67 -2.02
N PRO A 63 -4.56 22.42 -2.80
CA PRO A 63 -5.57 23.28 -2.21
C PRO A 63 -6.61 22.49 -1.40
N ASP A 64 -6.88 22.92 -0.16
CA ASP A 64 -7.88 22.29 0.73
C ASP A 64 -9.26 22.19 0.09
N THR A 65 -9.61 23.17 -0.78
CA THR A 65 -10.86 23.14 -1.56
C THR A 65 -10.94 21.97 -2.54
N GLY A 66 -9.78 21.52 -3.07
CA GLY A 66 -9.68 20.34 -3.92
C GLY A 66 -9.97 19.07 -3.13
N ILE A 67 -9.30 18.92 -1.98
CA ILE A 67 -9.47 17.80 -1.05
C ILE A 67 -10.92 17.76 -0.54
N ALA A 68 -11.44 18.89 -0.04
CA ALA A 68 -12.79 19.00 0.49
C ALA A 68 -13.86 18.56 -0.52
N ARG A 69 -13.69 18.96 -1.79
CA ARG A 69 -14.59 18.55 -2.89
C ARG A 69 -14.50 17.06 -3.17
N GLU A 70 -13.30 16.48 -3.18
CA GLU A 70 -13.07 15.07 -3.45
C GLU A 70 -13.77 14.17 -2.42
N VAL A 71 -13.62 14.48 -1.13
CA VAL A 71 -14.21 13.68 -0.05
C VAL A 71 -15.61 14.13 0.39
N GLY A 72 -16.15 15.19 -0.23
CA GLY A 72 -17.50 15.69 0.05
C GLY A 72 -17.64 16.30 1.45
N VAL A 73 -16.70 17.18 1.86
CA VAL A 73 -16.73 17.91 3.14
C VAL A 73 -16.57 19.42 2.93
N ASP A 74 -16.79 20.20 4.00
CA ASP A 74 -16.42 21.62 4.00
C ASP A 74 -14.91 21.79 4.12
N ARG A 75 -14.33 22.82 3.48
CA ARG A 75 -12.90 23.13 3.55
C ARG A 75 -12.38 23.23 4.99
N ARG A 76 -13.18 23.78 5.91
CA ARG A 76 -12.80 23.89 7.32
C ARG A 76 -12.54 22.55 7.99
N VAL A 77 -13.14 21.47 7.47
CA VAL A 77 -12.86 20.12 7.97
C VAL A 77 -11.43 19.70 7.60
N VAL A 78 -10.96 20.06 6.40
CA VAL A 78 -9.58 19.81 5.98
C VAL A 78 -8.61 20.57 6.88
N ASP A 79 -8.81 21.89 7.05
CA ASP A 79 -8.02 22.75 7.95
C ASP A 79 -7.98 22.14 9.37
N ALA A 80 -9.13 21.78 9.96
CA ALA A 80 -9.22 21.20 11.29
C ALA A 80 -8.54 19.82 11.40
N THR A 81 -8.51 19.06 10.30
CA THR A 81 -7.84 17.74 10.27
C THR A 81 -6.32 17.90 10.27
N THR A 82 -5.79 18.81 9.45
CA THR A 82 -4.34 19.08 9.42
C THR A 82 -3.85 19.70 10.73
N ASP A 83 -4.65 20.58 11.36
CA ASP A 83 -4.34 21.11 12.69
C ASP A 83 -4.29 19.99 13.74
N ALA A 84 -5.26 19.05 13.71
CA ALA A 84 -5.30 17.92 14.63
C ALA A 84 -4.09 16.98 14.41
N ILE A 85 -3.69 16.74 13.16
CA ILE A 85 -2.49 15.95 12.83
C ILE A 85 -1.24 16.61 13.43
N LEU A 86 -1.08 17.92 13.24
CA LEU A 86 0.10 18.64 13.76
C LEU A 86 0.13 18.76 15.28
N ALA A 87 -1.04 18.74 15.92
CA ALA A 87 -1.15 18.80 17.38
C ALA A 87 -0.87 17.45 18.07
N ASP A 88 -0.90 16.35 17.34
CA ASP A 88 -0.73 14.99 17.87
C ASP A 88 0.70 14.50 17.58
N ASP A 89 1.42 14.11 18.63
CA ASP A 89 2.84 13.72 18.53
C ASP A 89 3.05 12.38 17.79
N ASP A 90 2.04 11.50 17.72
CA ASP A 90 2.10 10.24 16.99
C ASP A 90 1.72 10.43 15.51
N LEU A 91 0.70 11.25 15.23
CA LEU A 91 0.21 11.48 13.86
C LEU A 91 1.16 12.37 13.06
N ARG A 92 1.73 13.39 13.68
CA ARG A 92 2.62 14.34 13.01
C ARG A 92 3.73 13.64 12.21
N PRO A 93 4.56 12.74 12.78
CA PRO A 93 5.63 12.09 12.02
C PRO A 93 5.10 11.19 10.91
N ILE A 94 3.93 10.57 11.05
CA ILE A 94 3.31 9.74 10.01
C ILE A 94 2.98 10.61 8.80
N PHE A 95 2.19 11.67 9.00
CA PHE A 95 1.73 12.52 7.91
C PHE A 95 2.79 13.47 7.35
N GLN A 96 3.87 13.75 8.08
CA GLN A 96 5.01 14.48 7.53
C GLN A 96 5.93 13.62 6.65
N ASN A 97 5.90 12.30 6.81
CA ASN A 97 6.80 11.39 6.09
C ASN A 97 6.13 10.51 5.04
N ILE A 98 4.80 10.46 5.00
CA ILE A 98 4.09 9.72 3.95
C ILE A 98 4.35 10.37 2.59
N SER A 99 4.52 9.55 1.53
CA SER A 99 4.72 10.02 0.17
C SER A 99 4.09 9.08 -0.86
N ALA A 100 3.64 9.64 -1.98
CA ALA A 100 3.17 8.87 -3.12
C ALA A 100 4.35 8.36 -3.96
N ILE A 101 4.22 7.15 -4.49
CA ILE A 101 5.12 6.59 -5.50
C ILE A 101 4.35 6.53 -6.83
N PRO A 102 4.88 7.06 -7.96
CA PRO A 102 4.23 6.95 -9.25
C PRO A 102 4.00 5.48 -9.62
N SER A 103 2.74 5.11 -9.90
CA SER A 103 2.38 3.79 -10.37
C SER A 103 2.40 3.73 -11.89
N LEU A 104 2.95 2.65 -12.45
CA LEU A 104 2.92 2.37 -13.89
C LEU A 104 1.65 1.61 -14.32
N MET A 105 0.77 1.23 -13.40
CA MET A 105 -0.42 0.39 -13.70
C MET A 105 -1.29 0.99 -14.81
N ASP A 106 -1.69 2.26 -14.67
CA ASP A 106 -2.53 2.94 -15.66
C ASP A 106 -1.78 3.28 -16.95
N LEU A 107 -0.44 3.30 -16.89
CA LEU A 107 0.42 3.52 -18.04
C LEU A 107 0.74 2.23 -18.81
N ALA A 108 0.57 1.08 -18.20
CA ALA A 108 0.95 -0.20 -18.79
C ALA A 108 0.35 -0.43 -20.19
N PRO A 109 -0.96 -0.20 -20.44
CA PRO A 109 -1.53 -0.35 -21.78
C PRO A 109 -0.98 0.62 -22.81
N VAL A 110 -0.49 1.79 -22.37
CA VAL A 110 0.08 2.84 -23.26
C VAL A 110 1.52 2.53 -23.62
N LEU A 111 2.23 1.83 -22.73
CA LEU A 111 3.65 1.50 -22.86
C LEU A 111 3.89 0.06 -23.33
N ASP A 112 2.83 -0.67 -23.68
CA ASP A 112 2.91 -2.07 -24.11
C ASP A 112 3.51 -2.98 -23.04
N LEU A 113 3.22 -2.67 -21.77
CA LEU A 113 3.67 -3.44 -20.60
C LEU A 113 2.57 -4.42 -20.16
N THR A 114 2.97 -5.50 -19.52
CA THR A 114 2.03 -6.47 -18.92
C THR A 114 1.90 -6.21 -17.42
N VAL A 115 0.68 -6.21 -16.91
CA VAL A 115 0.38 -6.13 -15.47
C VAL A 115 -0.11 -7.48 -14.98
N LEU A 116 0.66 -8.12 -14.12
CA LEU A 116 0.25 -9.29 -13.35
C LEU A 116 -0.26 -8.84 -11.99
N THR A 117 -1.53 -9.13 -11.68
CA THR A 117 -2.12 -8.96 -10.35
C THR A 117 -2.22 -10.30 -9.66
N VAL A 118 -1.63 -10.42 -8.48
CA VAL A 118 -1.63 -11.63 -7.66
C VAL A 118 -2.35 -11.36 -6.35
N ALA A 119 -3.57 -11.91 -6.20
CA ALA A 119 -4.28 -11.92 -4.93
C ALA A 119 -3.82 -13.13 -4.11
N VAL A 120 -3.53 -12.93 -2.83
CA VAL A 120 -2.96 -13.93 -1.94
C VAL A 120 -3.92 -14.32 -0.82
N ASN A 121 -3.69 -15.46 -0.17
CA ASN A 121 -4.50 -15.92 0.95
C ASN A 121 -4.19 -15.16 2.24
N HIS A 122 -2.90 -14.87 2.48
CA HIS A 122 -2.37 -14.20 3.66
C HIS A 122 -1.23 -13.27 3.22
N ALA A 123 -1.49 -11.97 3.18
CA ALA A 123 -0.53 -10.98 2.65
C ALA A 123 0.68 -10.78 3.59
N GLU A 124 0.52 -11.09 4.86
CA GLU A 124 1.57 -11.05 5.88
C GLU A 124 2.58 -12.21 5.77
N GLU A 125 2.31 -13.21 4.92
CA GLU A 125 3.20 -14.35 4.73
C GLU A 125 4.53 -13.91 4.10
N SER A 126 5.63 -14.29 4.74
CA SER A 126 6.97 -13.93 4.26
C SER A 126 7.34 -14.68 2.98
N GLY A 127 7.98 -13.97 2.04
CA GLY A 127 8.53 -14.58 0.83
C GLY A 127 7.63 -14.55 -0.41
N ILE A 128 6.39 -14.07 -0.33
CA ILE A 128 5.46 -13.97 -1.47
C ILE A 128 6.10 -13.19 -2.61
N VAL A 129 6.53 -11.95 -2.35
CA VAL A 129 7.16 -11.08 -3.36
C VAL A 129 8.40 -11.75 -3.95
N ALA A 130 9.27 -12.30 -3.10
CA ALA A 130 10.49 -12.96 -3.54
C ALA A 130 10.21 -14.17 -4.43
N THR A 131 9.22 -14.99 -4.09
CA THR A 131 8.87 -16.20 -4.85
C THR A 131 8.29 -15.83 -6.22
N VAL A 132 7.33 -14.91 -6.28
CA VAL A 132 6.72 -14.47 -7.54
C VAL A 132 7.75 -13.78 -8.44
N THR A 133 8.52 -12.83 -7.91
CA THR A 133 9.52 -12.10 -8.71
C THR A 133 10.68 -12.99 -9.16
N SER A 134 11.07 -14.01 -8.37
CA SER A 134 12.06 -14.99 -8.77
C SER A 134 11.57 -15.91 -9.89
N ALA A 135 10.30 -16.29 -9.87
CA ALA A 135 9.71 -17.09 -10.95
C ALA A 135 9.71 -16.32 -12.29
N ILE A 136 9.40 -15.01 -12.25
CA ILE A 136 9.46 -14.13 -13.42
C ILE A 136 10.90 -13.94 -13.90
N ALA A 137 11.82 -13.60 -12.99
CA ALA A 137 13.23 -13.40 -13.31
C ALA A 137 13.91 -14.68 -13.86
N GLY A 138 13.45 -15.86 -13.40
CA GLY A 138 13.94 -17.15 -13.91
C GLY A 138 13.60 -17.44 -15.39
N ARG A 139 12.75 -16.60 -16.00
CA ARG A 139 12.43 -16.62 -17.44
C ARG A 139 13.09 -15.49 -18.22
N ASP A 140 14.08 -14.81 -17.61
CA ASP A 140 14.78 -13.64 -18.16
C ASP A 140 13.84 -12.43 -18.47
N ILE A 141 12.66 -12.38 -17.84
CA ILE A 141 11.70 -11.29 -18.00
C ILE A 141 12.04 -10.17 -17.03
N SER A 142 12.13 -8.94 -17.58
CA SER A 142 12.41 -7.72 -16.80
C SER A 142 11.18 -7.23 -16.05
N ILE A 143 11.35 -6.93 -14.75
CA ILE A 143 10.33 -6.30 -13.92
C ILE A 143 10.56 -4.80 -13.88
N ARG A 144 9.56 -4.03 -14.33
CA ARG A 144 9.58 -2.56 -14.33
C ARG A 144 9.17 -1.98 -12.99
N GLN A 145 8.17 -2.60 -12.39
CA GLN A 145 7.69 -2.20 -11.07
C GLN A 145 7.03 -3.38 -10.36
N ALA A 146 7.19 -3.46 -9.05
CA ALA A 146 6.42 -4.33 -8.18
C ALA A 146 5.88 -3.52 -7.02
N ILE A 147 4.57 -3.60 -6.78
CA ILE A 147 3.86 -2.87 -5.72
C ILE A 147 3.04 -3.87 -4.93
N THR A 148 3.12 -3.82 -3.62
CA THR A 148 2.22 -4.54 -2.72
C THR A 148 1.26 -3.55 -2.07
N GLU A 149 -0.01 -3.89 -2.01
CA GLU A 149 -0.94 -3.20 -1.13
C GLU A 149 -0.69 -3.64 0.31
N ASP A 150 -0.83 -2.70 1.24
CA ASP A 150 -0.68 -2.97 2.66
C ASP A 150 -2.01 -3.53 3.20
N PRO A 151 -2.00 -4.69 3.90
CA PRO A 151 -3.20 -5.28 4.49
C PRO A 151 -3.86 -4.39 5.55
N GLU A 152 -3.17 -3.36 6.07
CA GLU A 152 -3.77 -2.37 6.95
C GLU A 152 -4.71 -1.39 6.24
N PHE A 153 -4.60 -1.25 4.92
CA PHE A 153 -5.37 -0.30 4.11
C PHE A 153 -6.42 -0.95 3.21
N THR A 154 -6.40 -2.27 3.05
CA THR A 154 -7.35 -3.00 2.21
C THR A 154 -7.64 -4.40 2.75
N ASP A 155 -8.90 -4.84 2.61
CA ASP A 155 -9.35 -6.18 3.03
C ASP A 155 -8.84 -7.29 2.10
N GLU A 156 -8.44 -6.95 0.89
CA GLU A 156 -7.95 -7.89 -0.12
C GLU A 156 -6.64 -7.37 -0.76
N PRO A 157 -5.54 -7.36 0.01
CA PRO A 157 -4.27 -6.87 -0.52
C PRO A 157 -3.75 -7.73 -1.66
N VAL A 158 -3.22 -7.09 -2.68
CA VAL A 158 -2.68 -7.72 -3.87
C VAL A 158 -1.24 -7.29 -4.13
N LEU A 159 -0.51 -8.15 -4.85
CA LEU A 159 0.78 -7.84 -5.43
C LEU A 159 0.59 -7.54 -6.92
N TYR A 160 1.00 -6.35 -7.34
CA TYR A 160 1.11 -5.97 -8.75
C TYR A 160 2.55 -6.14 -9.21
N VAL A 161 2.75 -6.83 -10.32
CA VAL A 161 4.05 -6.92 -11.00
C VAL A 161 3.89 -6.47 -12.44
N ILE A 162 4.65 -5.46 -12.82
CA ILE A 162 4.62 -4.87 -14.16
C ILE A 162 5.89 -5.26 -14.88
N THR A 163 5.74 -5.89 -16.04
CA THR A 163 6.85 -6.43 -16.84
C THR A 163 6.92 -5.80 -18.23
N ASP A 164 8.12 -5.81 -18.83
CA ASP A 164 8.35 -5.33 -20.18
C ASP A 164 7.73 -6.23 -21.26
N GLU A 165 7.52 -7.51 -20.95
CA GLU A 165 7.12 -8.54 -21.89
C GLU A 165 5.88 -9.27 -21.39
N GLU A 166 5.15 -9.89 -22.31
CA GLU A 166 4.06 -10.81 -21.98
C GLU A 166 4.60 -12.02 -21.18
N LEU A 167 3.81 -12.44 -20.19
CA LEU A 167 4.16 -13.60 -19.39
C LEU A 167 3.79 -14.89 -20.11
N PRO A 168 4.72 -15.86 -20.28
CA PRO A 168 4.44 -17.17 -20.86
C PRO A 168 3.37 -17.93 -20.08
N GLY A 169 2.50 -18.66 -20.79
CA GLY A 169 1.36 -19.37 -20.18
C GLY A 169 1.76 -20.42 -19.13
N ASP A 170 2.94 -21.05 -19.29
CA ASP A 170 3.49 -21.97 -18.29
C ASP A 170 3.93 -21.23 -17.02
N LEU A 171 4.54 -20.04 -17.13
CA LEU A 171 4.86 -19.19 -15.97
C LEU A 171 3.60 -18.73 -15.24
N ILE A 172 2.55 -18.32 -15.99
CA ILE A 172 1.27 -17.96 -15.40
C ILE A 172 0.69 -19.13 -14.60
N THR A 173 0.79 -20.35 -15.15
CA THR A 173 0.35 -21.57 -14.48
C THR A 173 1.18 -21.85 -13.22
N ASP A 174 2.51 -21.75 -13.32
CA ASP A 174 3.42 -21.95 -12.19
C ASP A 174 3.09 -20.97 -11.04
N ILE A 175 2.86 -19.70 -11.35
CA ILE A 175 2.50 -18.69 -10.34
C ILE A 175 1.11 -18.97 -9.74
N ARG A 176 0.12 -19.29 -10.56
CA ARG A 176 -1.24 -19.61 -10.09
C ARG A 176 -1.27 -20.79 -9.15
N ASP A 177 -0.42 -21.79 -9.38
CA ASP A 177 -0.38 -23.04 -8.61
C ASP A 177 0.47 -22.92 -7.32
N MET A 178 1.03 -21.73 -7.01
CA MET A 178 1.72 -21.47 -5.74
C MET A 178 0.72 -21.53 -4.58
N PRO A 179 1.08 -22.14 -3.43
CA PRO A 179 0.14 -22.41 -2.33
C PRO A 179 -0.52 -21.18 -1.73
N PHE A 180 0.17 -20.04 -1.75
CA PHE A 180 -0.32 -18.78 -1.21
C PHE A 180 -1.16 -17.96 -2.19
N VAL A 181 -1.21 -18.34 -3.47
CA VAL A 181 -1.96 -17.62 -4.49
C VAL A 181 -3.42 -18.02 -4.48
N ARG A 182 -4.31 -17.03 -4.35
CA ARG A 182 -5.76 -17.20 -4.42
C ARG A 182 -6.29 -16.98 -5.84
N ARG A 183 -5.79 -15.95 -6.51
CA ARG A 183 -6.22 -15.53 -7.84
C ARG A 183 -5.13 -14.75 -8.55
N ILE A 184 -5.08 -14.85 -9.88
CA ILE A 184 -4.28 -13.99 -10.74
C ILE A 184 -5.13 -13.35 -11.81
N GLU A 185 -4.75 -12.14 -12.22
CA GLU A 185 -5.32 -11.41 -13.35
C GLU A 185 -4.18 -10.85 -14.19
N LEU A 186 -4.39 -10.76 -15.50
CA LEU A 186 -3.48 -10.17 -16.47
C LEU A 186 -4.18 -9.04 -17.23
N ALA A 187 -3.50 -7.93 -17.41
CA ALA A 187 -3.95 -6.79 -18.20
C ALA A 187 -2.80 -6.25 -19.09
#